data_e3005267ba19ee406cda05e6ae7e0ab9
#
_entry.id   e3005267ba19ee406cda05e6ae7e0ab9
#
_cell.length_a   1.000
_cell.length_b   1.000
_cell.length_c   1.000
_cell.angle_alpha   90.00
_cell.angle_beta   90.00
_cell.angle_gamma   90.00
#
_symmetry.space_group_name_H-M   'P 1'
#
loop_
_entity.id
_entity.type
_entity.pdbx_description
1 polymer ?
#
loop_
_entity_poly.entity_id
_entity_poly.type
_entity_poly.pdbx_seq_one_letter_code
_entity_poly.pdbx_strand_id
1 'polypeptide(L)'
;ICALVSVMTGSSWTTIATIGIALLGIGKAQGFEEGWIAGAIISGAYFGDKISPLSDTTVLASSVTETPLFSHIRYMMITTVPSLLITLVIFTVMGLTHETNNTQQIAEFTAALDAKFNITPWLLAVPVITGILIARRVPSVITLFLSTLLAGIFAFIFQPGLLNEIAEGGNMFKGIMMTFYGSTSLQTDSDMLTELIATRGMAGMMNTIWLIICALCFG
;
A
#
# COMPACT_ATOMS: atom_id res chain seq x y z
N ILE A 1 -6.81 -1.51 7.89
CA ILE A 1 -5.54 -0.90 7.44
C ILE A 1 -5.54 -0.83 5.92
N CYS A 2 -5.65 -1.94 5.16
CA CYS A 2 -5.60 -1.93 3.69
C CYS A 2 -6.59 -0.95 3.04
N ALA A 3 -7.81 -0.82 3.57
CA ALA A 3 -8.78 0.14 3.07
C ALA A 3 -8.27 1.59 3.17
N LEU A 4 -7.69 1.97 4.29
CA LEU A 4 -7.14 3.32 4.49
C LEU A 4 -5.94 3.57 3.56
N VAL A 5 -5.01 2.63 3.49
CA VAL A 5 -3.83 2.75 2.61
C VAL A 5 -4.27 2.84 1.14
N SER A 6 -5.23 2.01 0.72
CA SER A 6 -5.71 2.00 -0.65
C SER A 6 -6.44 3.29 -1.04
N VAL A 7 -7.21 3.90 -0.12
CA VAL A 7 -7.79 5.24 -0.35
C VAL A 7 -6.69 6.28 -0.60
N MET A 8 -5.57 6.18 0.13
CA MET A 8 -4.47 7.15 0.05
C MET A 8 -3.58 6.93 -1.17
N THR A 9 -3.37 5.68 -1.56
CA THR A 9 -2.55 5.33 -2.74
C THR A 9 -3.33 5.36 -4.05
N GLY A 10 -4.65 5.19 -3.98
CA GLY A 10 -5.51 5.08 -5.16
C GLY A 10 -5.29 3.80 -5.96
N SER A 11 -4.75 2.74 -5.31
CA SER A 11 -4.46 1.48 -6.01
C SER A 11 -4.60 0.28 -5.07
N SER A 12 -5.52 -0.63 -5.41
CA SER A 12 -5.64 -1.92 -4.73
C SER A 12 -4.42 -2.81 -4.96
N TRP A 13 -3.88 -2.82 -6.17
CA TRP A 13 -2.71 -3.63 -6.53
C TRP A 13 -1.48 -3.22 -5.73
N THR A 14 -1.19 -1.92 -5.66
CA THR A 14 -0.07 -1.40 -4.89
C THR A 14 -0.25 -1.70 -3.40
N THR A 15 -1.45 -1.53 -2.87
CA THR A 15 -1.76 -1.83 -1.47
C THR A 15 -1.57 -3.30 -1.14
N ILE A 16 -2.03 -4.22 -2.01
CA ILE A 16 -1.88 -5.67 -1.82
C ILE A 16 -0.40 -6.05 -1.89
N ALA A 17 0.33 -5.53 -2.90
CA ALA A 17 1.74 -5.87 -3.13
C ALA A 17 2.72 -5.25 -2.12
N THR A 18 2.28 -4.33 -1.26
CA THR A 18 3.09 -3.69 -0.24
C THR A 18 2.61 -4.04 1.16
N ILE A 19 1.73 -3.23 1.72
CA ILE A 19 1.21 -3.45 3.07
C ILE A 19 0.45 -4.78 3.21
N GLY A 20 -0.16 -5.26 2.12
CA GLY A 20 -0.86 -6.54 2.10
C GLY A 20 0.07 -7.72 2.38
N ILE A 21 1.25 -7.75 1.77
CA ILE A 21 2.26 -8.81 2.01
C ILE A 21 2.74 -8.75 3.47
N ALA A 22 2.97 -7.54 4.01
CA ALA A 22 3.35 -7.38 5.42
C ALA A 22 2.28 -7.94 6.36
N LEU A 23 1.02 -7.59 6.12
CA LEU A 23 -0.10 -8.07 6.94
C LEU A 23 -0.33 -9.58 6.76
N LEU A 24 -0.08 -10.13 5.58
CA LEU A 24 -0.11 -11.56 5.35
C LEU A 24 0.95 -12.26 6.21
N GLY A 25 2.17 -11.74 6.23
CA GLY A 25 3.25 -12.24 7.07
C GLY A 25 2.91 -12.20 8.56
N ILE A 26 2.41 -11.06 9.06
CA ILE A 26 1.99 -10.91 10.45
C ILE A 26 0.85 -11.89 10.80
N GLY A 27 -0.14 -12.02 9.94
CA GLY A 27 -1.26 -12.94 10.18
C GLY A 27 -0.83 -14.41 10.18
N LYS A 28 0.09 -14.81 9.30
CA LYS A 28 0.71 -16.14 9.31
C LYS A 28 1.48 -16.38 10.60
N ALA A 29 2.26 -15.42 11.07
CA ALA A 29 2.97 -15.50 12.34
C ALA A 29 2.02 -15.63 13.54
N GLN A 30 0.80 -15.11 13.44
CA GLN A 30 -0.27 -15.28 14.43
C GLN A 30 -1.02 -16.62 14.30
N GLY A 31 -0.71 -17.44 13.29
CA GLY A 31 -1.33 -18.74 13.07
C GLY A 31 -2.64 -18.72 12.27
N PHE A 32 -3.00 -17.60 11.66
CA PHE A 32 -4.17 -17.55 10.79
C PHE A 32 -3.91 -18.26 9.46
N GLU A 33 -4.94 -18.90 8.92
CA GLU A 33 -4.89 -19.48 7.59
C GLU A 33 -4.76 -18.39 6.51
N GLU A 34 -3.87 -18.61 5.54
CA GLU A 34 -3.53 -17.62 4.50
C GLU A 34 -4.74 -17.11 3.72
N GLY A 35 -5.70 -18.00 3.43
CA GLY A 35 -6.91 -17.63 2.67
C GLY A 35 -7.76 -16.56 3.37
N TRP A 36 -7.90 -16.63 4.69
CA TRP A 36 -8.63 -15.64 5.46
C TRP A 36 -7.92 -14.30 5.51
N ILE A 37 -6.59 -14.32 5.72
CA ILE A 37 -5.79 -13.09 5.74
C ILE A 37 -5.82 -12.42 4.37
N ALA A 38 -5.59 -13.20 3.30
CA ALA A 38 -5.64 -12.71 1.93
C ALA A 38 -7.02 -12.12 1.59
N GLY A 39 -8.11 -12.80 1.97
CA GLY A 39 -9.47 -12.30 1.79
C GLY A 39 -9.72 -10.95 2.48
N ALA A 40 -9.25 -10.78 3.72
CA ALA A 40 -9.37 -9.53 4.46
C ALA A 40 -8.56 -8.39 3.82
N ILE A 41 -7.32 -8.68 3.39
CA ILE A 41 -6.43 -7.74 2.71
C ILE A 41 -7.05 -7.26 1.39
N ILE A 42 -7.45 -8.21 0.53
CA ILE A 42 -8.02 -7.93 -0.79
C ILE A 42 -9.32 -7.13 -0.64
N SER A 43 -10.21 -7.55 0.25
CA SER A 43 -11.48 -6.86 0.49
C SER A 43 -11.26 -5.40 0.91
N GLY A 44 -10.32 -5.15 1.82
CA GLY A 44 -9.97 -3.79 2.25
C GLY A 44 -9.33 -2.97 1.12
N ALA A 45 -8.39 -3.56 0.38
CA ALA A 45 -7.69 -2.88 -0.70
C ALA A 45 -8.66 -2.47 -1.83
N TYR A 46 -9.54 -3.36 -2.25
CA TYR A 46 -10.54 -3.04 -3.28
C TYR A 46 -11.60 -2.02 -2.81
N PHE A 47 -11.98 -2.08 -1.54
CA PHE A 47 -12.86 -1.05 -0.98
C PHE A 47 -12.23 0.33 -1.08
N GLY A 48 -10.98 0.47 -0.63
CA GLY A 48 -10.28 1.74 -0.65
C GLY A 48 -10.09 2.29 -2.06
N ASP A 49 -9.71 1.42 -3.00
CA ASP A 49 -9.54 1.76 -4.40
C ASP A 49 -10.83 2.32 -5.03
N LYS A 50 -11.96 1.65 -4.82
CA LYS A 50 -13.26 2.08 -5.36
C LYS A 50 -13.72 3.45 -4.89
N ILE A 51 -13.39 3.85 -3.67
CA ILE A 51 -13.81 5.15 -3.12
C ILE A 51 -12.73 6.21 -3.17
N SER A 52 -11.53 5.85 -3.63
CA SER A 52 -10.41 6.79 -3.74
C SER A 52 -10.59 7.75 -4.92
N PRO A 53 -10.47 9.07 -4.72
CA PRO A 53 -10.38 10.01 -5.83
C PRO A 53 -9.04 9.98 -6.56
N LEU A 54 -8.06 9.22 -6.07
CA LEU A 54 -6.77 9.00 -6.69
C LEU A 54 -6.73 7.74 -7.56
N SER A 55 -7.79 6.91 -7.51
CA SER A 55 -7.87 5.67 -8.28
C SER A 55 -8.09 5.96 -9.76
N ASP A 56 -7.26 5.32 -10.58
CA ASP A 56 -7.34 5.37 -12.03
C ASP A 56 -8.68 4.81 -12.54
N THR A 57 -9.15 3.70 -11.98
CA THR A 57 -10.42 3.08 -12.34
C THR A 57 -11.62 3.97 -12.01
N THR A 58 -11.62 4.62 -10.85
CA THR A 58 -12.68 5.52 -10.41
C THR A 58 -12.70 6.80 -11.25
N VAL A 59 -11.52 7.37 -11.54
CA VAL A 59 -11.36 8.55 -12.39
C VAL A 59 -11.80 8.23 -13.82
N LEU A 60 -11.39 7.10 -14.37
CA LEU A 60 -11.76 6.67 -15.72
C LEU A 60 -13.28 6.49 -15.82
N ALA A 61 -13.91 5.74 -14.89
CA ALA A 61 -15.34 5.52 -14.90
C ALA A 61 -16.14 6.83 -14.83
N SER A 62 -15.74 7.76 -13.98
CA SER A 62 -16.38 9.08 -13.86
C SER A 62 -16.23 9.91 -15.14
N SER A 63 -15.08 9.81 -15.83
CA SER A 63 -14.81 10.51 -17.06
C SER A 63 -15.63 9.97 -18.24
N VAL A 64 -15.71 8.64 -18.38
CA VAL A 64 -16.49 7.99 -19.45
C VAL A 64 -17.98 8.24 -19.29
N THR A 65 -18.48 8.30 -18.07
CA THR A 65 -19.90 8.57 -17.78
C THR A 65 -20.24 10.06 -17.70
N GLU A 66 -19.26 10.94 -17.96
CA GLU A 66 -19.39 12.40 -17.84
C GLU A 66 -19.97 12.86 -16.48
N THR A 67 -19.73 12.07 -15.43
CA THR A 67 -20.25 12.31 -14.09
C THR A 67 -19.15 12.95 -13.23
N PRO A 68 -19.43 13.99 -12.43
CA PRO A 68 -18.45 14.55 -11.50
C PRO A 68 -17.88 13.49 -10.56
N LEU A 69 -16.55 13.38 -10.45
CA LEU A 69 -15.83 12.34 -9.71
C LEU A 69 -16.39 12.10 -8.29
N PHE A 70 -16.59 13.15 -7.52
CA PHE A 70 -17.10 13.02 -6.15
C PHE A 70 -18.57 12.58 -6.07
N SER A 71 -19.37 12.90 -7.10
CA SER A 71 -20.74 12.40 -7.20
C SER A 71 -20.74 10.90 -7.49
N HIS A 72 -19.87 10.46 -8.40
CA HIS A 72 -19.66 9.04 -8.70
C HIS A 72 -19.23 8.28 -7.44
N ILE A 73 -18.21 8.75 -6.71
CA ILE A 73 -17.72 8.14 -5.46
C ILE A 73 -18.85 8.05 -4.43
N ARG A 74 -19.62 9.13 -4.24
CA ARG A 74 -20.74 9.14 -3.29
C ARG A 74 -21.79 8.10 -3.63
N TYR A 75 -22.08 7.89 -4.91
CA TYR A 75 -23.02 6.88 -5.35
C TYR A 75 -22.49 5.46 -5.11
N MET A 76 -21.20 5.23 -5.42
CA MET A 76 -20.53 3.97 -5.16
C MET A 76 -20.54 3.58 -3.67
N MET A 77 -20.43 4.54 -2.76
CA MET A 77 -20.46 4.27 -1.32
C MET A 77 -21.75 3.63 -0.83
N ILE A 78 -22.89 3.83 -1.54
CA ILE A 78 -24.19 3.26 -1.13
C ILE A 78 -24.15 1.72 -1.10
N THR A 79 -23.42 1.11 -2.03
CA THR A 79 -23.29 -0.36 -2.11
C THR A 79 -22.02 -0.84 -1.42
N THR A 80 -20.93 -0.08 -1.51
CA THR A 80 -19.60 -0.52 -1.06
C THR A 80 -19.46 -0.45 0.47
N VAL A 81 -20.06 0.56 1.12
CA VAL A 81 -19.99 0.67 2.59
C VAL A 81 -20.75 -0.45 3.30
N PRO A 82 -22.01 -0.78 2.95
CA PRO A 82 -22.68 -1.94 3.56
C PRO A 82 -21.93 -3.26 3.34
N SER A 83 -21.38 -3.47 2.15
CA SER A 83 -20.57 -4.65 1.84
C SER A 83 -19.33 -4.74 2.74
N LEU A 84 -18.59 -3.63 2.92
CA LEU A 84 -17.45 -3.59 3.82
C LEU A 84 -17.84 -3.86 5.27
N LEU A 85 -18.96 -3.29 5.74
CA LEU A 85 -19.43 -3.52 7.12
C LEU A 85 -19.74 -4.98 7.39
N ILE A 86 -20.42 -5.65 6.46
CA ILE A 86 -20.68 -7.10 6.56
C ILE A 86 -19.35 -7.88 6.61
N THR A 87 -18.46 -7.58 5.70
CA THR A 87 -17.13 -8.21 5.64
C THR A 87 -16.35 -7.98 6.93
N LEU A 88 -16.38 -6.76 7.47
CA LEU A 88 -15.71 -6.41 8.72
C LEU A 88 -16.26 -7.23 9.90
N VAL A 89 -17.57 -7.40 9.98
CA VAL A 89 -18.22 -8.23 11.02
C VAL A 89 -17.74 -9.68 10.91
N ILE A 90 -17.74 -10.25 9.70
CA ILE A 90 -17.29 -11.63 9.47
C ILE A 90 -15.84 -11.81 9.94
N PHE A 91 -14.92 -10.96 9.48
CA PHE A 91 -13.51 -11.06 9.86
C PHE A 91 -13.27 -10.73 11.34
N THR A 92 -14.07 -9.85 11.96
CA THR A 92 -13.96 -9.57 13.39
C THR A 92 -14.38 -10.81 14.22
N VAL A 93 -15.48 -11.45 13.87
CA VAL A 93 -15.93 -12.68 14.55
C VAL A 93 -14.86 -13.77 14.40
N MET A 94 -14.33 -13.96 13.20
CA MET A 94 -13.26 -14.93 12.95
C MET A 94 -11.99 -14.62 13.78
N GLY A 95 -11.59 -13.35 13.82
CA GLY A 95 -10.41 -12.94 14.61
C GLY A 95 -10.58 -13.12 16.11
N LEU A 96 -11.79 -12.91 16.64
CA LEU A 96 -12.08 -13.10 18.06
C LEU A 96 -12.18 -14.59 18.47
N THR A 97 -12.50 -15.47 17.53
CA THR A 97 -12.61 -16.92 17.78
C THR A 97 -11.27 -17.64 17.57
N HIS A 98 -10.26 -16.99 17.01
CA HIS A 98 -8.97 -17.58 16.75
C HIS A 98 -8.03 -17.43 17.95
N GLU A 99 -7.47 -18.53 18.44
CA GLU A 99 -6.46 -18.52 19.51
C GLU A 99 -5.07 -18.26 18.92
N THR A 100 -4.46 -17.13 19.28
CA THR A 100 -3.11 -16.78 18.85
C THR A 100 -2.06 -17.47 19.72
N ASN A 101 -1.32 -18.43 19.15
CA ASN A 101 -0.34 -19.22 19.90
C ASN A 101 1.15 -18.88 19.59
N ASN A 102 1.45 -17.91 18.71
CA ASN A 102 2.81 -17.69 18.18
C ASN A 102 3.39 -16.30 18.51
N THR A 103 3.46 -15.93 19.79
CA THR A 103 4.09 -14.66 20.23
C THR A 103 5.58 -14.57 19.87
N GLN A 104 6.26 -15.69 19.70
CA GLN A 104 7.70 -15.73 19.45
C GLN A 104 8.05 -15.29 18.02
N GLN A 105 7.30 -15.74 17.02
CA GLN A 105 7.49 -15.32 15.62
C GLN A 105 7.19 -13.84 15.40
N ILE A 106 6.21 -13.29 16.12
CA ILE A 106 5.91 -11.85 16.08
C ILE A 106 7.07 -11.05 16.64
N ALA A 107 7.65 -11.49 17.75
CA ALA A 107 8.79 -10.82 18.38
C ALA A 107 10.03 -10.82 17.46
N GLU A 108 10.34 -11.96 16.82
CA GLU A 108 11.43 -12.08 15.85
C GLU A 108 11.22 -11.16 14.63
N PHE A 109 10.01 -11.13 14.08
CA PHE A 109 9.68 -10.26 12.94
C PHE A 109 9.78 -8.77 13.30
N THR A 110 9.28 -8.40 14.50
CA THR A 110 9.37 -7.01 14.98
C THR A 110 10.83 -6.61 15.23
N ALA A 111 11.62 -7.50 15.83
CA ALA A 111 13.04 -7.25 16.06
C ALA A 111 13.82 -7.08 14.74
N ALA A 112 13.52 -7.89 13.73
CA ALA A 112 14.13 -7.77 12.40
C ALA A 112 13.74 -6.44 11.70
N LEU A 113 12.51 -5.98 11.88
CA LEU A 113 12.08 -4.67 11.39
C LEU A 113 12.80 -3.52 12.09
N ASP A 114 12.87 -3.54 13.42
CA ASP A 114 13.52 -2.50 14.23
C ASP A 114 15.03 -2.44 13.98
N ALA A 115 15.65 -3.58 13.69
CA ALA A 115 17.09 -3.65 13.35
C ALA A 115 17.40 -2.99 11.99
N LYS A 116 16.46 -3.04 11.04
CA LYS A 116 16.69 -2.56 9.66
C LYS A 116 16.13 -1.16 9.41
N PHE A 117 14.99 -0.82 10.01
CA PHE A 117 14.27 0.42 9.77
C PHE A 117 14.24 1.32 11.00
N ASN A 118 14.51 2.59 10.81
CA ASN A 118 14.29 3.60 11.86
C ASN A 118 12.80 4.00 11.88
N ILE A 119 12.00 3.26 12.66
CA ILE A 119 10.56 3.47 12.74
C ILE A 119 10.26 4.57 13.75
N THR A 120 9.91 5.75 13.26
CA THR A 120 9.54 6.90 14.09
C THR A 120 8.11 7.35 13.80
N PRO A 121 7.37 7.89 14.79
CA PRO A 121 6.02 8.41 14.57
C PRO A 121 5.94 9.51 13.51
N TRP A 122 7.04 10.22 13.26
CA TRP A 122 7.14 11.25 12.23
C TRP A 122 6.89 10.72 10.81
N LEU A 123 7.17 9.44 10.56
CA LEU A 123 6.88 8.82 9.26
C LEU A 123 5.38 8.82 8.93
N LEU A 124 4.51 8.85 9.95
CA LEU A 124 3.06 8.98 9.77
C LEU A 124 2.64 10.36 9.21
N ALA A 125 3.53 11.35 9.24
CA ALA A 125 3.24 12.65 8.65
C ALA A 125 2.98 12.55 7.13
N VAL A 126 3.68 11.65 6.43
CA VAL A 126 3.48 11.45 4.98
C VAL A 126 2.06 11.02 4.64
N PRO A 127 1.51 9.91 5.19
CA PRO A 127 0.12 9.53 4.93
C PRO A 127 -0.90 10.56 5.45
N VAL A 128 -0.63 11.24 6.57
CA VAL A 128 -1.52 12.28 7.08
C VAL A 128 -1.60 13.47 6.11
N ILE A 129 -0.46 13.96 5.61
CA ILE A 129 -0.43 15.05 4.63
C ILE A 129 -1.12 14.63 3.34
N THR A 130 -0.89 13.40 2.85
CA THR A 130 -1.58 12.84 1.69
C THR A 130 -3.10 12.84 1.90
N GLY A 131 -3.56 12.39 3.07
CA GLY A 131 -4.97 12.41 3.44
C GLY A 131 -5.57 13.84 3.46
N ILE A 132 -4.81 14.83 3.95
CA ILE A 132 -5.23 16.24 3.93
C ILE A 132 -5.35 16.76 2.49
N LEU A 133 -4.40 16.44 1.61
CA LEU A 133 -4.45 16.83 0.19
C LEU A 133 -5.69 16.24 -0.50
N ILE A 134 -6.01 14.97 -0.24
CA ILE A 134 -7.22 14.31 -0.74
C ILE A 134 -8.48 15.03 -0.21
N ALA A 135 -8.52 15.30 1.09
CA ALA A 135 -9.66 15.99 1.72
C ALA A 135 -9.84 17.42 1.17
N ARG A 136 -8.74 18.08 0.80
CA ARG A 136 -8.72 19.38 0.11
C ARG A 136 -9.08 19.30 -1.37
N ARG A 137 -9.36 18.11 -1.91
CA ARG A 137 -9.71 17.87 -3.32
C ARG A 137 -8.63 18.35 -4.31
N VAL A 138 -7.37 18.27 -3.92
CA VAL A 138 -6.25 18.53 -4.82
C VAL A 138 -6.25 17.50 -5.96
N PRO A 139 -5.94 17.86 -7.22
CA PRO A 139 -5.91 16.91 -8.31
C PRO A 139 -5.02 15.70 -8.04
N SER A 140 -5.48 14.52 -8.46
CA SER A 140 -4.87 13.21 -8.13
C SER A 140 -3.39 13.14 -8.48
N VAL A 141 -3.03 13.57 -9.69
CA VAL A 141 -1.63 13.56 -10.17
C VAL A 141 -0.72 14.42 -9.27
N ILE A 142 -1.20 15.62 -8.89
CA ILE A 142 -0.44 16.53 -8.01
C ILE A 142 -0.30 15.91 -6.63
N THR A 143 -1.36 15.33 -6.07
CA THR A 143 -1.34 14.69 -4.76
C THR A 143 -0.35 13.54 -4.73
N LEU A 144 -0.39 12.63 -5.73
CA LEU A 144 0.53 11.51 -5.83
C LEU A 144 1.99 11.98 -5.97
N PHE A 145 2.23 12.95 -6.84
CA PHE A 145 3.57 13.50 -7.05
C PHE A 145 4.15 14.13 -5.78
N LEU A 146 3.38 15.01 -5.12
CA LEU A 146 3.81 15.65 -3.88
C LEU A 146 4.03 14.64 -2.75
N SER A 147 3.15 13.63 -2.62
CA SER A 147 3.29 12.59 -1.61
C SER A 147 4.53 11.72 -1.84
N THR A 148 4.84 11.41 -3.10
CA THR A 148 6.04 10.66 -3.47
C THR A 148 7.32 11.46 -3.16
N LEU A 149 7.36 12.74 -3.51
CA LEU A 149 8.48 13.61 -3.17
C LEU A 149 8.65 13.75 -1.65
N LEU A 150 7.56 13.94 -0.93
CA LEU A 150 7.57 14.03 0.52
C LEU A 150 8.11 12.74 1.14
N ALA A 151 7.65 11.57 0.67
CA ALA A 151 8.15 10.28 1.11
C ALA A 151 9.66 10.13 0.86
N GLY A 152 10.17 10.58 -0.29
CA GLY A 152 11.60 10.61 -0.60
C GLY A 152 12.40 11.50 0.34
N ILE A 153 11.89 12.68 0.68
CA ILE A 153 12.53 13.59 1.66
C ILE A 153 12.56 12.93 3.04
N PHE A 154 11.47 12.30 3.48
CA PHE A 154 11.43 11.57 4.75
C PHE A 154 12.37 10.37 4.76
N ALA A 155 12.47 9.62 3.67
CA ALA A 155 13.45 8.54 3.52
C ALA A 155 14.89 9.08 3.64
N PHE A 156 15.20 10.22 3.03
CA PHE A 156 16.50 10.87 3.12
C PHE A 156 16.87 11.26 4.56
N ILE A 157 15.90 11.78 5.32
CA ILE A 157 16.14 12.27 6.70
C ILE A 157 16.18 11.11 7.69
N PHE A 158 15.23 10.17 7.61
CA PHE A 158 15.01 9.15 8.63
C PHE A 158 15.66 7.80 8.31
N GLN A 159 16.01 7.53 7.02
CA GLN A 159 16.54 6.24 6.57
C GLN A 159 17.86 6.36 5.78
N PRO A 160 18.85 7.16 6.23
CA PRO A 160 20.09 7.37 5.47
C PRO A 160 20.91 6.09 5.29
N GLY A 161 20.92 5.22 6.31
CA GLY A 161 21.63 3.94 6.24
C GLY A 161 21.09 3.02 5.16
N LEU A 162 19.78 2.93 5.07
CA LEU A 162 19.07 2.10 4.10
C LEU A 162 19.26 2.60 2.66
N LEU A 163 19.23 3.92 2.48
CA LEU A 163 19.49 4.54 1.17
C LEU A 163 20.93 4.32 0.70
N ASN A 164 21.91 4.34 1.61
CA ASN A 164 23.30 4.04 1.28
C ASN A 164 23.48 2.55 0.89
N GLU A 165 22.79 1.65 1.55
CA GLU A 165 22.81 0.22 1.21
C GLU A 165 22.20 -0.01 -0.19
N ILE A 166 21.04 0.58 -0.49
CA ILE A 166 20.40 0.52 -1.82
C ILE A 166 21.31 1.13 -2.89
N ALA A 167 22.09 2.16 -2.55
CA ALA A 167 23.02 2.81 -3.46
C ALA A 167 24.24 1.94 -3.82
N GLU A 168 24.46 0.81 -3.13
CA GLU A 168 25.61 -0.09 -3.34
C GLU A 168 26.96 0.65 -3.33
N GLY A 169 27.18 1.51 -2.32
CA GLY A 169 28.38 2.35 -2.20
C GLY A 169 28.41 3.59 -3.11
N GLY A 170 27.28 3.89 -3.77
CA GLY A 170 27.08 5.12 -4.52
C GLY A 170 26.62 6.29 -3.63
N ASN A 171 26.25 7.37 -4.27
CA ASN A 171 25.75 8.55 -3.59
C ASN A 171 24.32 8.32 -3.05
N MET A 172 23.97 8.86 -1.89
CA MET A 172 22.61 8.77 -1.30
C MET A 172 21.50 9.20 -2.27
N PHE A 173 21.77 10.15 -3.16
CA PHE A 173 20.89 10.53 -4.25
C PHE A 173 20.61 9.37 -5.22
N LYS A 174 21.62 8.53 -5.52
CA LYS A 174 21.43 7.30 -6.31
C LYS A 174 20.48 6.35 -5.59
N GLY A 175 20.61 6.18 -4.27
CA GLY A 175 19.71 5.34 -3.47
C GLY A 175 18.24 5.79 -3.57
N ILE A 176 17.99 7.11 -3.46
CA ILE A 176 16.64 7.67 -3.65
C ILE A 176 16.11 7.39 -5.06
N MET A 177 16.90 7.66 -6.08
CA MET A 177 16.50 7.41 -7.46
C MET A 177 16.21 5.92 -7.70
N MET A 178 17.04 5.03 -7.17
CA MET A 178 16.81 3.58 -7.24
C MET A 178 15.50 3.18 -6.55
N THR A 179 15.17 3.80 -5.43
CA THR A 179 13.90 3.54 -4.72
C THR A 179 12.69 4.01 -5.53
N PHE A 180 12.79 5.10 -6.28
CA PHE A 180 11.68 5.61 -7.07
C PHE A 180 11.43 4.83 -8.35
N TYR A 181 12.45 4.53 -9.14
CA TYR A 181 12.26 3.92 -10.45
C TYR A 181 12.88 2.52 -10.60
N GLY A 182 13.88 2.20 -9.80
CA GLY A 182 14.60 0.92 -9.89
C GLY A 182 13.94 -0.20 -9.09
N SER A 183 14.46 -1.41 -9.25
CA SER A 183 14.17 -2.53 -8.37
C SER A 183 15.14 -2.49 -7.19
N THR A 184 14.62 -2.65 -5.99
CA THR A 184 15.43 -2.73 -4.78
C THR A 184 15.19 -4.06 -4.09
N SER A 185 16.26 -4.73 -3.66
CA SER A 185 16.22 -5.90 -2.80
C SER A 185 17.23 -5.71 -1.68
N LEU A 186 16.75 -5.74 -0.44
CA LEU A 186 17.59 -5.66 0.75
C LEU A 186 17.61 -7.04 1.39
N GLN A 187 18.80 -7.52 1.73
CA GLN A 187 18.95 -8.78 2.45
C GLN A 187 18.67 -8.57 3.93
N THR A 188 17.86 -9.44 4.50
CA THR A 188 17.57 -9.48 5.94
C THR A 188 17.68 -10.92 6.44
N ASP A 189 17.80 -11.08 7.75
CA ASP A 189 17.86 -12.40 8.39
C ASP A 189 16.54 -13.19 8.28
N SER A 190 15.47 -12.56 7.84
CA SER A 190 14.17 -13.17 7.62
C SER A 190 13.82 -13.16 6.12
N ASP A 191 13.65 -14.35 5.54
CA ASP A 191 13.24 -14.48 4.12
C ASP A 191 11.92 -13.76 3.85
N MET A 192 10.97 -13.82 4.78
CA MET A 192 9.69 -13.13 4.71
C MET A 192 9.87 -11.60 4.66
N LEU A 193 10.77 -11.05 5.48
CA LEU A 193 11.05 -9.61 5.47
C LEU A 193 11.80 -9.21 4.20
N THR A 194 12.73 -10.02 3.73
CA THR A 194 13.46 -9.79 2.48
C THR A 194 12.51 -9.70 1.29
N GLU A 195 11.53 -10.61 1.20
CA GLU A 195 10.52 -10.59 0.15
C GLU A 195 9.58 -9.37 0.26
N LEU A 196 9.22 -8.98 1.48
CA LEU A 196 8.36 -7.84 1.77
C LEU A 196 8.97 -6.49 1.32
N ILE A 197 10.27 -6.28 1.58
CA ILE A 197 10.96 -5.03 1.27
C ILE A 197 11.53 -4.99 -0.16
N ALA A 198 11.49 -6.11 -0.87
CA ALA A 198 11.86 -6.14 -2.28
C ALA A 198 10.83 -5.38 -3.13
N THR A 199 11.27 -4.37 -3.86
CA THR A 199 10.41 -3.63 -4.80
C THR A 199 10.89 -3.80 -6.22
N ARG A 200 9.94 -3.87 -7.15
CA ARG A 200 10.25 -3.93 -8.60
C ARG A 200 10.28 -2.54 -9.24
N GLY A 201 10.09 -1.49 -8.43
CA GLY A 201 10.05 -0.11 -8.90
C GLY A 201 9.04 0.14 -10.01
N MET A 202 9.29 1.14 -10.82
CA MET A 202 8.43 1.47 -11.97
C MET A 202 8.39 0.34 -13.02
N ALA A 203 9.48 -0.41 -13.18
CA ALA A 203 9.53 -1.53 -14.12
C ALA A 203 8.50 -2.63 -13.77
N GLY A 204 8.22 -2.84 -12.49
CA GLY A 204 7.20 -3.79 -12.02
C GLY A 204 5.77 -3.42 -12.45
N MET A 205 5.51 -2.15 -12.74
CA MET A 205 4.20 -1.66 -13.17
C MET A 205 3.99 -1.74 -14.69
N MET A 206 5.03 -2.03 -15.48
CA MET A 206 4.93 -2.08 -16.95
C MET A 206 3.89 -3.07 -17.45
N ASN A 207 3.81 -4.25 -16.84
CA ASN A 207 2.82 -5.26 -17.20
C ASN A 207 1.38 -4.77 -16.92
N THR A 208 1.18 -4.05 -15.82
CA THR A 208 -0.11 -3.47 -15.46
C THR A 208 -0.50 -2.38 -16.45
N ILE A 209 0.44 -1.49 -16.80
CA ILE A 209 0.22 -0.43 -17.81
C ILE A 209 -0.14 -1.06 -19.16
N TRP A 210 0.59 -2.10 -19.56
CA TRP A 210 0.32 -2.82 -20.80
C TRP A 210 -1.08 -3.45 -20.80
N LEU A 211 -1.48 -4.07 -19.70
CA LEU A 211 -2.82 -4.63 -19.53
C LEU A 211 -3.90 -3.56 -19.66
N ILE A 212 -3.71 -2.39 -19.03
CA ILE A 212 -4.65 -1.26 -19.12
C ILE A 212 -4.76 -0.76 -20.56
N ILE A 213 -3.64 -0.59 -21.26
CA ILE A 213 -3.64 -0.16 -22.67
C ILE A 213 -4.40 -1.17 -23.53
N CYS A 214 -4.12 -2.47 -23.36
CA CYS A 214 -4.86 -3.52 -24.08
C CYS A 214 -6.35 -3.48 -23.76
N ALA A 215 -6.74 -3.37 -22.50
CA ALA A 215 -8.15 -3.26 -22.11
C ALA A 215 -8.86 -2.05 -22.74
N LEU A 216 -8.20 -0.90 -22.78
CA LEU A 216 -8.74 0.30 -23.42
C LEU A 216 -8.82 0.20 -24.95
N CYS A 217 -7.98 -0.61 -25.59
CA CYS A 217 -8.02 -0.81 -27.03
C CYS A 217 -9.11 -1.81 -27.48
N PHE A 218 -9.45 -2.78 -26.64
CA PHE A 218 -10.36 -3.88 -26.93
C PHE A 218 -11.70 -3.80 -26.19
N GLY A 219 -11.86 -2.88 -25.25
CA GLY A 219 -13.10 -2.59 -24.51
C GLY A 219 -13.80 -1.40 -25.09
#